data_9412b8093d02fa033e7288defa773c60
#
_entry.id   9412b8093d02fa033e7288defa773c60
#
_cell.length_a   1.000
_cell.length_b   1.000
_cell.length_c   1.000
_cell.angle_alpha   90.00
_cell.angle_beta   90.00
_cell.angle_gamma   90.00
#
_symmetry.space_group_name_H-M   'P 1'
#
loop_
_entity.id
_entity.type
_entity.pdbx_description
1 polymer ?
#
loop_
_entity_poly.entity_id
_entity_poly.type
_entity_poly.pdbx_seq_one_letter_code
_entity_poly.pdbx_strand_id
1 'polypeptide(L)'
;MGNCNMCCRIRKMCCRIRNMCCGVGNMCCRIRRVQEENDELKVQLRRVQEENDELKVQLNELKVQLNELKGQLKWRRAHKYADDITLNPDTAHPNLSISEDKKKFTHEAQPQKVPPTPERFDSTVCVLGSEGFSSGEHYWEVDVRSSNDWDLGVARKVIERKGKLPLSPKEGFWVLGWSGRDYWAKTDPWTRVTVQKKPKKIGIYLSYEEREVVTFFNVTDLSVLFTFNDCSFSGEVYPFFKNSHKETSMGICSIRGDE
;
A
#
# COMPACT_ATOMS: atom_id res chain seq x y z
N MET A 1 -2.30 -103.54 -23.10
CA MET A 1 -1.90 -102.35 -23.79
C MET A 1 -2.78 -101.13 -23.33
N GLY A 2 -2.54 -100.61 -22.10
CA GLY A 2 -3.45 -99.61 -21.50
C GLY A 2 -2.79 -98.47 -20.72
N ASN A 3 -1.42 -98.36 -20.63
CA ASN A 3 -0.80 -97.47 -19.63
C ASN A 3 -0.02 -96.24 -20.24
N CYS A 4 0.03 -96.05 -21.56
CA CYS A 4 0.85 -94.96 -22.16
C CYS A 4 0.13 -93.64 -22.32
N ASN A 5 -1.23 -93.61 -22.42
CA ASN A 5 -1.98 -92.40 -22.68
C ASN A 5 -2.22 -91.58 -21.41
N MET A 6 -2.26 -92.12 -20.24
CA MET A 6 -2.47 -91.42 -18.97
C MET A 6 -1.19 -90.72 -18.51
N CYS A 7 -0.03 -91.31 -18.71
CA CYS A 7 1.28 -90.69 -18.39
C CYS A 7 1.59 -89.46 -19.28
N CYS A 8 1.19 -89.51 -20.54
CA CYS A 8 1.37 -88.43 -21.46
C CYS A 8 0.46 -87.16 -21.16
N ARG A 9 -0.79 -87.46 -20.67
CA ARG A 9 -1.71 -86.41 -20.25
C ARG A 9 -1.23 -85.72 -18.97
N ILE A 10 -0.71 -86.44 -18.03
CA ILE A 10 -0.17 -85.89 -16.74
C ILE A 10 1.08 -85.01 -17.04
N ARG A 11 2.01 -85.50 -17.88
CA ARG A 11 3.17 -84.67 -18.31
C ARG A 11 2.79 -83.35 -19.02
N LYS A 12 1.80 -83.36 -19.93
CA LYS A 12 1.29 -82.20 -20.55
C LYS A 12 0.62 -81.24 -19.59
N MET A 13 -0.07 -81.73 -18.61
CA MET A 13 -0.71 -80.92 -17.56
C MET A 13 0.34 -80.34 -16.61
N CYS A 14 1.37 -81.05 -16.21
CA CYS A 14 2.50 -80.53 -15.42
C CYS A 14 3.29 -79.45 -16.18
N CYS A 15 3.51 -79.58 -17.50
CA CYS A 15 4.16 -78.56 -18.32
C CYS A 15 3.29 -77.28 -18.43
N ARG A 16 1.95 -77.44 -18.55
CA ARG A 16 1.06 -76.25 -18.58
C ARG A 16 1.03 -75.52 -17.23
N ILE A 17 1.02 -76.23 -16.11
CA ILE A 17 1.07 -75.64 -14.77
C ILE A 17 2.43 -74.95 -14.54
N ARG A 18 3.57 -75.54 -14.95
CA ARG A 18 4.89 -74.90 -14.89
C ARG A 18 4.98 -73.61 -15.72
N ASN A 19 4.45 -73.61 -16.94
CA ASN A 19 4.41 -72.41 -17.77
C ASN A 19 3.47 -71.33 -17.22
N MET A 20 2.36 -71.71 -16.60
CA MET A 20 1.47 -70.84 -15.89
C MET A 20 2.16 -70.23 -14.65
N CYS A 21 2.85 -71.06 -13.83
CA CYS A 21 3.63 -70.58 -12.72
C CYS A 21 4.78 -69.67 -13.11
N CYS A 22 5.52 -69.94 -14.21
CA CYS A 22 6.55 -69.06 -14.74
C CYS A 22 5.96 -67.72 -15.29
N GLY A 23 4.80 -67.78 -15.91
CA GLY A 23 4.09 -66.58 -16.40
C GLY A 23 3.64 -65.67 -15.25
N VAL A 24 3.06 -66.28 -14.18
CA VAL A 24 2.66 -65.52 -12.97
C VAL A 24 3.86 -64.95 -12.22
N GLY A 25 4.99 -65.71 -12.12
CA GLY A 25 6.23 -65.21 -11.51
C GLY A 25 6.82 -64.01 -12.24
N ASN A 26 6.86 -64.05 -13.61
CA ASN A 26 7.30 -62.92 -14.40
C ASN A 26 6.40 -61.69 -14.28
N MET A 27 5.10 -61.92 -14.17
CA MET A 27 4.14 -60.80 -13.98
C MET A 27 4.30 -60.16 -12.59
N CYS A 28 4.49 -60.97 -11.54
CA CYS A 28 4.78 -60.47 -10.19
C CYS A 28 6.07 -59.65 -10.12
N CYS A 29 7.14 -60.10 -10.79
CA CYS A 29 8.40 -59.33 -10.89
C CYS A 29 8.22 -58.01 -11.61
N ARG A 30 7.44 -57.94 -12.70
CA ARG A 30 7.13 -56.72 -13.42
C ARG A 30 6.30 -55.74 -12.56
N ILE A 31 5.29 -56.22 -11.86
CA ILE A 31 4.46 -55.41 -10.94
C ILE A 31 5.33 -54.82 -9.84
N ARG A 32 6.20 -55.60 -9.21
CA ARG A 32 7.12 -55.14 -8.18
C ARG A 32 8.03 -54.01 -8.70
N ARG A 33 8.64 -54.17 -9.89
CA ARG A 33 9.50 -53.14 -10.48
C ARG A 33 8.75 -51.84 -10.75
N VAL A 34 7.54 -51.93 -11.29
CA VAL A 34 6.69 -50.74 -11.51
C VAL A 34 6.32 -50.06 -10.21
N GLN A 35 6.12 -50.87 -9.15
CA GLN A 35 5.83 -50.34 -7.81
C GLN A 35 7.03 -49.57 -7.23
N GLU A 36 8.24 -50.14 -7.35
CA GLU A 36 9.49 -49.53 -6.92
C GLU A 36 9.76 -48.21 -7.70
N GLU A 37 9.61 -48.19 -9.03
CA GLU A 37 9.72 -47.00 -9.88
C GLU A 37 8.68 -45.93 -9.48
N ASN A 38 7.45 -46.32 -9.16
CA ASN A 38 6.39 -45.41 -8.74
C ASN A 38 6.68 -44.78 -7.38
N ASP A 39 7.26 -45.54 -6.45
CA ASP A 39 7.61 -45.04 -5.13
C ASP A 39 8.84 -44.08 -5.21
N GLU A 40 9.80 -44.37 -6.06
CA GLU A 40 10.89 -43.42 -6.38
C GLU A 40 10.38 -42.11 -6.98
N LEU A 41 9.46 -42.19 -7.94
CA LEU A 41 8.83 -40.98 -8.54
C LEU A 41 8.05 -40.15 -7.51
N LYS A 42 7.37 -40.80 -6.56
CA LYS A 42 6.68 -40.07 -5.46
C LYS A 42 7.66 -39.35 -4.53
N VAL A 43 8.83 -39.91 -4.30
CA VAL A 43 9.89 -39.26 -3.52
C VAL A 43 10.45 -38.06 -4.27
N GLN A 44 10.72 -38.20 -5.56
CA GLN A 44 11.19 -37.10 -6.39
C GLN A 44 10.15 -35.99 -6.49
N LEU A 45 8.87 -36.32 -6.68
CA LEU A 45 7.78 -35.36 -6.71
C LEU A 45 7.69 -34.53 -5.42
N ARG A 46 7.84 -35.17 -4.24
CA ARG A 46 7.87 -34.48 -2.96
C ARG A 46 9.03 -33.49 -2.87
N ARG A 47 10.24 -33.86 -3.27
CA ARG A 47 11.41 -32.97 -3.27
C ARG A 47 11.19 -31.76 -4.17
N VAL A 48 10.69 -31.96 -5.38
CA VAL A 48 10.37 -30.87 -6.31
C VAL A 48 9.29 -29.97 -5.72
N GLN A 49 8.34 -30.50 -5.00
CA GLN A 49 7.29 -29.75 -4.34
C GLN A 49 7.85 -28.87 -3.20
N GLU A 50 8.73 -29.43 -2.37
CA GLU A 50 9.43 -28.71 -1.30
C GLU A 50 10.29 -27.57 -1.87
N GLU A 51 11.11 -27.84 -2.89
CA GLU A 51 11.91 -26.81 -3.57
C GLU A 51 11.04 -25.69 -4.20
N ASN A 52 9.89 -26.05 -4.77
CA ASN A 52 8.96 -25.08 -5.35
C ASN A 52 8.34 -24.16 -4.28
N ASP A 53 8.04 -24.69 -3.10
CA ASP A 53 7.48 -23.92 -2.00
C ASP A 53 8.53 -23.00 -1.37
N GLU A 54 9.78 -23.43 -1.26
CA GLU A 54 10.91 -22.58 -0.86
C GLU A 54 11.14 -21.43 -1.85
N LEU A 55 11.13 -21.71 -3.17
CA LEU A 55 11.27 -20.69 -4.21
C LEU A 55 10.14 -19.66 -4.19
N LYS A 56 8.90 -20.08 -3.86
CA LYS A 56 7.77 -19.14 -3.69
C LYS A 56 8.00 -18.19 -2.52
N VAL A 57 8.52 -18.68 -1.40
CA VAL A 57 8.87 -17.85 -0.24
C VAL A 57 9.93 -16.82 -0.64
N GLN A 58 11.04 -17.25 -1.24
CA GLN A 58 12.11 -16.35 -1.69
C GLN A 58 11.60 -15.31 -2.70
N LEU A 59 10.75 -15.70 -3.64
CA LEU A 59 10.13 -14.78 -4.59
C LEU A 59 9.29 -13.70 -3.91
N ASN A 60 8.55 -14.07 -2.87
CA ASN A 60 7.75 -13.11 -2.11
C ASN A 60 8.65 -12.13 -1.33
N GLU A 61 9.72 -12.60 -0.71
CA GLU A 61 10.70 -11.75 -0.02
C GLU A 61 11.34 -10.75 -0.98
N LEU A 62 11.78 -11.21 -2.16
CA LEU A 62 12.36 -10.32 -3.18
C LEU A 62 11.36 -9.27 -3.69
N LYS A 63 10.08 -9.63 -3.83
CA LYS A 63 9.02 -8.67 -4.19
C LYS A 63 8.84 -7.60 -3.12
N VAL A 64 8.89 -7.96 -1.83
CA VAL A 64 8.82 -6.99 -0.72
C VAL A 64 10.01 -6.04 -0.79
N GLN A 65 11.24 -6.55 -0.87
CA GLN A 65 12.46 -5.74 -0.97
C GLN A 65 12.43 -4.80 -2.19
N LEU A 66 11.97 -5.30 -3.34
CA LEU A 66 11.85 -4.47 -4.55
C LEU A 66 10.85 -3.32 -4.35
N ASN A 67 9.74 -3.56 -3.67
CA ASN A 67 8.75 -2.52 -3.38
C ASN A 67 9.29 -1.48 -2.40
N GLU A 68 10.05 -1.88 -1.39
CA GLU A 68 10.72 -0.98 -0.46
C GLU A 68 11.73 -0.08 -1.19
N LEU A 69 12.60 -0.66 -2.03
CA LEU A 69 13.58 0.09 -2.81
C LEU A 69 12.90 1.08 -3.79
N LYS A 70 11.82 0.66 -4.44
CA LYS A 70 11.02 1.55 -5.30
C LYS A 70 10.41 2.71 -4.50
N GLY A 71 9.91 2.47 -3.30
CA GLY A 71 9.41 3.50 -2.40
C GLY A 71 10.48 4.51 -2.03
N GLN A 72 11.65 4.02 -1.56
CA GLN A 72 12.80 4.86 -1.21
C GLN A 72 13.28 5.71 -2.40
N LEU A 73 13.36 5.13 -3.60
CA LEU A 73 13.77 5.86 -4.80
C LEU A 73 12.78 6.97 -5.17
N LYS A 74 11.47 6.68 -5.11
CA LYS A 74 10.42 7.69 -5.33
C LYS A 74 10.50 8.79 -4.30
N TRP A 75 10.65 8.47 -3.02
CA TRP A 75 10.79 9.45 -1.96
C TRP A 75 12.02 10.35 -2.17
N ARG A 76 13.21 9.76 -2.46
CA ARG A 76 14.44 10.53 -2.73
C ARG A 76 14.29 11.50 -3.90
N ARG A 77 13.54 11.13 -4.94
CA ARG A 77 13.25 12.01 -6.07
C ARG A 77 12.34 13.15 -5.65
N ALA A 78 11.24 12.84 -4.97
CA ALA A 78 10.28 13.82 -4.48
C ALA A 78 10.93 14.82 -3.51
N HIS A 79 11.76 14.34 -2.59
CA HIS A 79 12.43 15.14 -1.56
C HIS A 79 13.35 16.25 -2.13
N LYS A 80 13.81 16.12 -3.38
CA LYS A 80 14.60 17.17 -4.06
C LYS A 80 13.79 18.44 -4.32
N TYR A 81 12.49 18.35 -4.35
CA TYR A 81 11.55 19.46 -4.60
C TYR A 81 10.93 19.98 -3.30
N ALA A 82 11.69 19.88 -2.20
CA ALA A 82 11.22 20.34 -0.90
C ALA A 82 10.96 21.85 -0.88
N ASP A 83 9.73 22.21 -0.50
CA ASP A 83 9.27 23.57 -0.33
C ASP A 83 9.11 23.93 1.15
N ASP A 84 9.34 25.21 1.44
CA ASP A 84 9.17 25.76 2.77
C ASP A 84 7.73 26.27 2.96
N ILE A 85 6.78 25.34 3.11
CA ILE A 85 5.36 25.63 3.23
C ILE A 85 5.05 26.39 4.51
N THR A 86 4.18 27.41 4.41
CA THR A 86 3.59 28.14 5.54
C THR A 86 2.06 28.05 5.50
N LEU A 87 1.42 28.21 6.64
CA LEU A 87 -0.04 28.20 6.78
C LEU A 87 -0.62 29.61 6.54
N ASN A 88 -1.80 29.67 5.94
CA ASN A 88 -2.55 30.92 5.77
C ASN A 88 -3.60 31.10 6.89
N PRO A 89 -3.36 31.94 7.90
CA PRO A 89 -4.27 32.13 9.03
C PRO A 89 -5.65 32.64 8.61
N ASP A 90 -5.77 33.33 7.47
CA ASP A 90 -7.05 33.89 7.01
C ASP A 90 -8.01 32.80 6.52
N THR A 91 -7.49 31.64 6.15
CA THR A 91 -8.29 30.47 5.75
C THR A 91 -8.63 29.56 6.93
N ALA A 92 -7.92 29.67 8.05
CA ALA A 92 -8.03 28.75 9.17
C ALA A 92 -9.44 28.79 9.81
N HIS A 93 -9.98 27.61 10.10
CA HIS A 93 -11.19 27.46 10.91
C HIS A 93 -10.99 28.15 12.27
N PRO A 94 -12.02 28.79 12.89
CA PRO A 94 -11.87 29.48 14.19
C PRO A 94 -11.32 28.63 15.32
N ASN A 95 -11.50 27.30 15.28
CA ASN A 95 -10.91 26.38 16.27
C ASN A 95 -9.45 26.02 15.98
N LEU A 96 -8.80 26.58 14.97
CA LEU A 96 -7.37 26.39 14.74
C LEU A 96 -6.57 27.61 15.15
N SER A 97 -5.67 27.46 16.11
CA SER A 97 -4.61 28.45 16.38
C SER A 97 -3.41 28.14 15.49
N ILE A 98 -2.86 29.17 14.87
CA ILE A 98 -1.67 29.09 14.02
C ILE A 98 -0.51 29.74 14.75
N SER A 99 0.66 29.09 14.79
CA SER A 99 1.88 29.64 15.37
C SER A 99 2.40 30.88 14.62
N GLU A 100 3.23 31.69 15.28
CA GLU A 100 3.78 32.93 14.68
C GLU A 100 4.63 32.63 13.43
N ASP A 101 5.37 31.55 13.41
CA ASP A 101 6.16 31.08 12.26
C ASP A 101 5.31 30.45 11.15
N LYS A 102 4.00 30.33 11.37
CA LYS A 102 3.01 29.72 10.45
C LYS A 102 3.34 28.27 10.07
N LYS A 103 4.07 27.54 10.94
CA LYS A 103 4.45 26.13 10.71
C LYS A 103 3.63 25.16 11.51
N LYS A 104 2.92 25.60 12.53
CA LYS A 104 2.17 24.74 13.46
C LYS A 104 0.71 25.18 13.54
N PHE A 105 -0.19 24.21 13.59
CA PHE A 105 -1.61 24.43 13.82
C PHE A 105 -2.11 23.51 14.93
N THR A 106 -2.90 24.10 15.84
CA THR A 106 -3.44 23.41 17.02
C THR A 106 -4.96 23.48 17.00
N HIS A 107 -5.62 22.36 17.21
CA HIS A 107 -7.08 22.33 17.37
C HIS A 107 -7.44 22.71 18.81
N GLU A 108 -7.89 23.93 19.00
CA GLU A 108 -8.28 24.46 20.29
C GLU A 108 -9.67 23.97 20.71
N ALA A 109 -9.88 23.80 22.01
CA ALA A 109 -11.18 23.42 22.56
C ALA A 109 -12.26 24.49 22.31
N GLN A 110 -11.86 25.77 22.31
CA GLN A 110 -12.71 26.93 22.07
C GLN A 110 -12.32 27.69 20.79
N PRO A 111 -13.27 28.26 20.06
CA PRO A 111 -12.98 29.04 18.87
C PRO A 111 -12.21 30.32 19.23
N GLN A 112 -11.25 30.68 18.36
CA GLN A 112 -10.50 31.93 18.41
C GLN A 112 -11.41 33.08 18.00
N LYS A 113 -11.13 34.30 18.54
CA LYS A 113 -11.80 35.52 18.09
C LYS A 113 -11.21 36.03 16.78
N VAL A 114 -11.61 35.44 15.69
CA VAL A 114 -11.16 35.81 14.33
C VAL A 114 -12.34 36.36 13.51
N PRO A 115 -12.12 37.35 12.62
CA PRO A 115 -13.19 37.85 11.79
C PRO A 115 -13.68 36.79 10.82
N PRO A 116 -14.99 36.70 10.55
CA PRO A 116 -15.52 35.90 9.47
C PRO A 116 -15.13 36.53 8.13
N THR A 117 -14.51 35.73 7.25
CA THR A 117 -14.13 36.11 5.89
C THR A 117 -14.62 35.07 4.89
N PRO A 118 -14.78 35.40 3.62
CA PRO A 118 -15.13 34.43 2.59
C PRO A 118 -14.12 33.27 2.50
N GLU A 119 -12.85 33.55 2.73
CA GLU A 119 -11.73 32.58 2.63
C GLU A 119 -11.70 31.59 3.80
N ARG A 120 -12.26 31.98 4.96
CA ARG A 120 -12.19 31.18 6.18
C ARG A 120 -13.16 30.00 6.15
N PHE A 121 -12.66 28.84 6.49
CA PHE A 121 -13.50 27.66 6.74
C PHE A 121 -14.32 27.86 8.03
N ASP A 122 -15.59 27.48 8.01
CA ASP A 122 -16.52 27.72 9.12
C ASP A 122 -16.99 26.45 9.87
N SER A 123 -16.93 25.29 9.22
CA SER A 123 -17.46 24.04 9.80
C SER A 123 -16.46 22.90 9.79
N THR A 124 -15.58 22.83 8.78
CA THR A 124 -14.52 21.83 8.72
C THR A 124 -13.25 22.43 9.32
N VAL A 125 -12.69 21.76 10.35
CA VAL A 125 -11.52 22.25 11.11
C VAL A 125 -10.23 22.06 10.28
N CYS A 126 -10.02 22.92 9.30
CA CYS A 126 -8.93 22.88 8.35
C CYS A 126 -8.35 24.27 8.04
N VAL A 127 -7.21 24.28 7.36
CA VAL A 127 -6.46 25.46 6.92
C VAL A 127 -5.73 25.12 5.61
N LEU A 128 -5.49 26.14 4.78
CA LEU A 128 -4.67 26.02 3.57
C LEU A 128 -3.25 26.55 3.79
N GLY A 129 -2.35 26.15 2.91
CA GLY A 129 -1.06 26.81 2.73
C GLY A 129 -1.20 28.25 2.27
N SER A 130 -0.18 29.06 2.53
CA SER A 130 -0.14 30.46 2.09
C SER A 130 0.05 30.59 0.59
N GLU A 131 0.82 29.67 0.00
CA GLU A 131 1.14 29.67 -1.43
C GLU A 131 0.47 28.48 -2.11
N GLY A 132 -0.02 28.73 -3.32
CA GLY A 132 -0.56 27.73 -4.21
C GLY A 132 0.43 27.39 -5.33
N PHE A 133 0.24 26.26 -5.94
CA PHE A 133 1.06 25.73 -7.03
C PHE A 133 0.22 25.56 -8.29
N SER A 134 0.80 25.86 -9.44
CA SER A 134 0.15 25.72 -10.75
C SER A 134 1.02 25.02 -11.80
N SER A 135 2.25 24.66 -11.46
CA SER A 135 3.22 23.98 -12.34
C SER A 135 4.34 23.36 -11.51
N GLY A 136 5.15 22.49 -12.10
CA GLY A 136 6.35 21.94 -11.49
C GLY A 136 6.09 20.79 -10.53
N GLU A 137 7.09 20.54 -9.70
CA GLU A 137 7.11 19.46 -8.69
C GLU A 137 7.37 20.08 -7.31
N HIS A 138 6.65 19.62 -6.30
CA HIS A 138 6.65 20.18 -4.94
C HIS A 138 6.62 19.06 -3.91
N TYR A 139 7.26 19.27 -2.76
CA TYR A 139 7.27 18.31 -1.67
C TYR A 139 7.30 19.01 -0.31
N TRP A 140 6.57 18.49 0.66
CA TRP A 140 6.64 18.93 2.06
C TRP A 140 6.31 17.78 3.02
N GLU A 141 6.65 17.95 4.29
CA GLU A 141 6.40 16.96 5.34
C GLU A 141 5.57 17.56 6.47
N VAL A 142 4.71 16.73 7.06
CA VAL A 142 3.88 17.08 8.21
C VAL A 142 4.09 16.08 9.34
N ASP A 143 4.40 16.58 10.53
CA ASP A 143 4.46 15.78 11.76
C ASP A 143 3.04 15.44 12.24
N VAL A 144 2.73 14.13 12.31
CA VAL A 144 1.40 13.63 12.65
C VAL A 144 1.35 12.89 14.00
N ARG A 145 2.43 12.93 14.77
CA ARG A 145 2.57 12.13 16.01
C ARG A 145 1.51 12.44 17.07
N SER A 146 1.08 13.69 17.15
CA SER A 146 0.21 14.17 18.21
C SER A 146 -1.29 14.05 17.90
N SER A 147 -1.68 13.84 16.62
CA SER A 147 -3.08 13.74 16.22
C SER A 147 -3.48 12.32 15.86
N ASN A 148 -4.70 11.93 16.22
CA ASN A 148 -5.31 10.66 15.85
C ASN A 148 -6.51 10.83 14.91
N ASP A 149 -6.77 12.04 14.41
CA ASP A 149 -7.81 12.32 13.41
C ASP A 149 -7.40 13.51 12.57
N TRP A 150 -6.90 13.24 11.38
CA TRP A 150 -6.40 14.26 10.47
C TRP A 150 -6.62 13.86 9.00
N ASP A 151 -6.67 14.88 8.14
CA ASP A 151 -6.63 14.73 6.68
C ASP A 151 -5.59 15.71 6.11
N LEU A 152 -4.71 15.23 5.23
CA LEU A 152 -3.60 15.98 4.62
C LEU A 152 -3.60 15.80 3.12
N GLY A 153 -3.16 16.81 2.37
CA GLY A 153 -3.03 16.72 0.92
C GLY A 153 -3.05 18.06 0.24
N VAL A 154 -3.80 18.14 -0.86
CA VAL A 154 -3.99 19.39 -1.61
C VAL A 154 -5.46 19.63 -1.92
N ALA A 155 -5.81 20.90 -2.10
CA ALA A 155 -7.14 21.37 -2.50
C ALA A 155 -7.04 22.38 -3.64
N ARG A 156 -8.01 22.40 -4.56
CA ARG A 156 -8.11 23.45 -5.58
C ARG A 156 -8.24 24.83 -4.94
N LYS A 157 -7.82 25.86 -5.66
CA LYS A 157 -8.05 27.27 -5.28
C LYS A 157 -9.54 27.57 -5.10
N VAL A 158 -10.34 27.12 -6.04
CA VAL A 158 -11.79 27.32 -6.04
C VAL A 158 -12.46 26.06 -5.49
N ILE A 159 -12.78 26.10 -4.20
CA ILE A 159 -13.49 25.07 -3.46
C ILE A 159 -14.55 25.71 -2.57
N GLU A 160 -15.53 24.90 -2.15
CA GLU A 160 -16.44 25.30 -1.09
C GLU A 160 -15.68 25.46 0.24
N ARG A 161 -15.99 26.53 0.98
CA ARG A 161 -15.35 26.82 2.28
C ARG A 161 -16.36 26.86 3.43
N LYS A 162 -17.63 26.80 3.12
CA LYS A 162 -18.73 26.87 4.09
C LYS A 162 -19.40 25.52 4.21
N GLY A 163 -19.82 25.21 5.44
CA GLY A 163 -20.43 23.93 5.75
C GLY A 163 -19.42 22.76 5.81
N LYS A 164 -19.97 21.55 5.92
CA LYS A 164 -19.17 20.32 5.97
C LYS A 164 -18.66 19.96 4.58
N LEU A 165 -17.33 19.86 4.44
CA LEU A 165 -16.69 19.58 3.17
C LEU A 165 -16.70 18.09 2.83
N PRO A 166 -17.22 17.68 1.66
CA PRO A 166 -17.04 16.34 1.14
C PRO A 166 -15.65 16.25 0.48
N LEU A 167 -14.68 15.66 1.21
CA LEU A 167 -13.31 15.54 0.71
C LEU A 167 -13.25 14.44 -0.36
N SER A 168 -13.17 14.84 -1.64
CA SER A 168 -12.98 13.94 -2.79
C SER A 168 -12.37 14.69 -3.97
N PRO A 169 -11.75 14.02 -4.95
CA PRO A 169 -11.22 14.65 -6.15
C PRO A 169 -12.28 15.39 -6.97
N LYS A 170 -13.51 14.90 -6.99
CA LYS A 170 -14.64 15.56 -7.63
C LYS A 170 -14.89 16.96 -7.06
N GLU A 171 -14.77 17.12 -5.75
CA GLU A 171 -14.92 18.38 -5.03
C GLU A 171 -13.60 19.19 -4.94
N GLY A 172 -12.55 18.73 -5.60
CA GLY A 172 -11.26 19.41 -5.68
C GLY A 172 -10.28 19.10 -4.56
N PHE A 173 -10.40 17.95 -3.91
CA PHE A 173 -9.52 17.52 -2.83
C PHE A 173 -8.83 16.20 -3.15
N TRP A 174 -7.51 16.14 -3.02
CA TRP A 174 -6.69 14.91 -3.10
C TRP A 174 -6.02 14.70 -1.76
N VAL A 175 -6.62 13.89 -0.92
CA VAL A 175 -6.36 13.87 0.52
C VAL A 175 -6.20 12.45 1.03
N LEU A 176 -5.21 12.23 1.89
CA LEU A 176 -5.04 11.06 2.74
C LEU A 176 -5.43 11.41 4.17
N GLY A 177 -6.25 10.57 4.81
CA GLY A 177 -6.70 10.77 6.18
C GLY A 177 -6.41 9.60 7.10
N TRP A 178 -6.28 9.90 8.40
CA TRP A 178 -6.24 8.96 9.50
C TRP A 178 -7.39 9.26 10.46
N SER A 179 -8.18 8.26 10.82
CA SER A 179 -9.35 8.41 11.70
C SER A 179 -9.22 7.62 13.01
N GLY A 180 -8.00 7.53 13.55
CA GLY A 180 -7.70 6.83 14.81
C GLY A 180 -7.67 5.30 14.71
N ARG A 181 -8.17 4.73 13.60
CA ARG A 181 -8.23 3.29 13.37
C ARG A 181 -7.63 2.88 12.03
N ASP A 182 -7.98 3.59 10.96
CA ASP A 182 -7.63 3.24 9.59
C ASP A 182 -7.19 4.47 8.78
N TYR A 183 -6.31 4.24 7.79
CA TYR A 183 -5.90 5.23 6.80
C TYR A 183 -6.79 5.14 5.57
N TRP A 184 -7.21 6.28 5.06
CA TRP A 184 -8.12 6.39 3.92
C TRP A 184 -7.63 7.42 2.91
N ALA A 185 -7.40 7.00 1.68
CA ALA A 185 -7.35 7.93 0.56
C ALA A 185 -8.80 8.34 0.23
N LYS A 186 -9.05 9.65 0.21
CA LYS A 186 -10.38 10.21 0.00
C LYS A 186 -10.77 10.19 -1.49
N THR A 187 -10.67 9.03 -2.11
CA THR A 187 -11.19 8.74 -3.46
C THR A 187 -12.73 8.68 -3.46
N ASP A 188 -13.35 8.41 -4.59
CA ASP A 188 -14.79 8.20 -4.67
C ASP A 188 -15.10 6.84 -5.31
N PRO A 189 -15.49 5.82 -4.53
CA PRO A 189 -15.55 5.75 -3.06
C PRO A 189 -14.17 5.75 -2.38
N TRP A 190 -14.12 6.01 -1.06
CA TRP A 190 -12.87 6.04 -0.29
C TRP A 190 -12.12 4.72 -0.36
N THR A 191 -10.79 4.80 -0.56
CA THR A 191 -9.89 3.65 -0.62
C THR A 191 -9.15 3.48 0.70
N ARG A 192 -9.27 2.28 1.31
CA ARG A 192 -8.50 1.94 2.51
C ARG A 192 -7.04 1.75 2.15
N VAL A 193 -6.14 2.35 2.94
CA VAL A 193 -4.69 2.28 2.75
C VAL A 193 -4.08 1.39 3.83
N THR A 194 -3.35 0.36 3.41
CA THR A 194 -2.62 -0.51 4.35
C THR A 194 -1.29 0.13 4.71
N VAL A 195 -1.04 0.29 6.01
CA VAL A 195 0.17 0.89 6.55
C VAL A 195 0.88 -0.13 7.42
N GLN A 196 2.12 -0.47 7.09
CA GLN A 196 2.91 -1.48 7.80
C GLN A 196 3.48 -0.92 9.12
N LYS A 197 3.96 0.33 9.08
CA LYS A 197 4.55 1.02 10.21
C LYS A 197 3.86 2.36 10.41
N LYS A 198 3.39 2.63 11.63
CA LYS A 198 2.70 3.89 11.94
C LYS A 198 3.60 5.09 11.60
N PRO A 199 3.16 5.99 10.71
CA PRO A 199 3.92 7.17 10.34
C PRO A 199 4.10 8.13 11.52
N LYS A 200 5.30 8.69 11.63
CA LYS A 200 5.59 9.85 12.48
C LYS A 200 5.44 11.15 11.70
N LYS A 201 5.77 11.08 10.41
CA LYS A 201 5.62 12.17 9.46
C LYS A 201 5.02 11.63 8.17
N ILE A 202 4.21 12.44 7.52
CA ILE A 202 3.67 12.20 6.18
C ILE A 202 4.38 13.15 5.22
N GLY A 203 5.00 12.60 4.18
CA GLY A 203 5.49 13.36 3.03
C GLY A 203 4.40 13.49 1.99
N ILE A 204 4.21 14.67 1.45
CA ILE A 204 3.28 14.96 0.37
C ILE A 204 4.06 15.46 -0.83
N TYR A 205 3.91 14.80 -1.96
CA TYR A 205 4.49 15.18 -3.24
C TYR A 205 3.40 15.51 -4.23
N LEU A 206 3.51 16.67 -4.85
CA LEU A 206 2.64 17.17 -5.89
C LEU A 206 3.45 17.34 -7.17
N SER A 207 2.94 16.88 -8.30
CA SER A 207 3.53 17.11 -9.62
C SER A 207 2.48 17.49 -10.65
N TYR A 208 2.83 18.48 -11.46
CA TYR A 208 2.12 18.88 -12.67
C TYR A 208 2.77 18.31 -13.95
N GLU A 209 3.97 17.68 -13.80
CA GLU A 209 4.74 17.13 -14.92
C GLU A 209 4.10 15.84 -15.45
N GLU A 210 4.31 15.52 -16.72
CA GLU A 210 3.82 14.34 -17.46
C GLU A 210 2.38 13.88 -17.14
N ARG A 211 2.07 13.75 -15.86
CA ARG A 211 0.76 13.41 -15.27
C ARG A 211 0.60 14.16 -13.96
N GLU A 212 -0.53 14.80 -13.79
CA GLU A 212 -0.89 15.42 -12.52
C GLU A 212 -1.07 14.36 -11.42
N VAL A 213 -0.19 14.35 -10.42
CA VAL A 213 -0.20 13.35 -9.35
C VAL A 213 -0.05 13.97 -7.97
N VAL A 214 -0.68 13.33 -6.99
CA VAL A 214 -0.41 13.57 -5.57
C VAL A 214 -0.01 12.26 -4.92
N THR A 215 1.22 12.19 -4.40
CA THR A 215 1.77 10.99 -3.75
C THR A 215 2.02 11.23 -2.27
N PHE A 216 1.59 10.30 -1.44
CA PHE A 216 1.80 10.30 0.00
C PHE A 216 2.85 9.27 0.39
N PHE A 217 3.79 9.70 1.22
CA PHE A 217 4.87 8.88 1.75
C PHE A 217 4.77 8.73 3.26
N ASN A 218 5.07 7.55 3.75
CA ASN A 218 5.45 7.36 5.13
C ASN A 218 6.95 7.67 5.28
N VAL A 219 7.28 8.83 5.83
CA VAL A 219 8.70 9.24 6.00
C VAL A 219 9.44 8.38 7.03
N THR A 220 8.72 7.60 7.85
CA THR A 220 9.34 6.72 8.87
C THR A 220 10.05 5.50 8.27
N ASP A 221 9.53 4.98 7.14
CA ASP A 221 10.09 3.83 6.43
C ASP A 221 10.27 4.06 4.92
N LEU A 222 10.03 5.30 4.46
CA LEU A 222 10.15 5.77 3.08
C LEU A 222 9.23 5.03 2.10
N SER A 223 8.18 4.40 2.59
CA SER A 223 7.19 3.71 1.76
C SER A 223 6.19 4.68 1.13
N VAL A 224 5.71 4.32 -0.06
CA VAL A 224 4.55 4.99 -0.66
C VAL A 224 3.29 4.49 0.01
N LEU A 225 2.50 5.40 0.56
CA LEU A 225 1.19 5.09 1.16
C LEU A 225 0.09 5.05 0.10
N PHE A 226 0.02 6.09 -0.71
CA PHE A 226 -0.97 6.20 -1.77
C PHE A 226 -0.52 7.20 -2.85
N THR A 227 -0.99 7.00 -4.09
CA THR A 227 -0.82 7.96 -5.19
C THR A 227 -2.15 8.18 -5.88
N PHE A 228 -2.63 9.42 -5.89
CA PHE A 228 -3.67 9.86 -6.81
C PHE A 228 -3.00 10.10 -8.17
N ASN A 229 -3.50 9.46 -9.21
CA ASN A 229 -3.03 9.62 -10.58
C ASN A 229 -4.08 10.38 -11.40
N ASP A 230 -3.61 11.06 -12.44
CA ASP A 230 -4.47 11.78 -13.40
C ASP A 230 -5.44 12.74 -12.68
N CYS A 231 -4.89 13.55 -11.77
CA CYS A 231 -5.65 14.36 -10.81
C CYS A 231 -6.55 15.43 -11.44
N SER A 232 -6.26 15.89 -12.65
CA SER A 232 -7.00 16.96 -13.36
C SER A 232 -7.23 18.18 -12.46
N PHE A 233 -6.13 18.80 -12.00
CA PHE A 233 -6.18 19.92 -11.04
C PHE A 233 -6.99 21.11 -11.53
N SER A 234 -7.04 21.32 -12.85
CA SER A 234 -7.80 22.43 -13.48
C SER A 234 -7.40 23.80 -12.94
N GLY A 235 -6.11 24.01 -12.67
CA GLY A 235 -5.54 25.26 -12.18
C GLY A 235 -4.71 25.11 -10.90
N GLU A 236 -4.66 26.18 -10.13
CA GLU A 236 -3.85 26.29 -8.93
C GLU A 236 -4.40 25.43 -7.79
N VAL A 237 -3.53 24.68 -7.10
CA VAL A 237 -3.84 23.92 -5.88
C VAL A 237 -3.02 24.42 -4.70
N TYR A 238 -3.56 24.27 -3.51
CA TYR A 238 -2.95 24.69 -2.25
C TYR A 238 -2.71 23.48 -1.34
N PRO A 239 -1.64 23.46 -0.54
CA PRO A 239 -1.50 22.52 0.56
C PRO A 239 -2.72 22.58 1.47
N PHE A 240 -3.26 21.42 1.84
CA PHE A 240 -4.46 21.28 2.66
C PHE A 240 -4.14 20.51 3.95
N PHE A 241 -4.58 21.06 5.08
CA PHE A 241 -4.34 20.50 6.40
C PHE A 241 -5.62 20.52 7.23
N LYS A 242 -6.00 19.38 7.78
CA LYS A 242 -7.14 19.23 8.68
C LYS A 242 -6.70 18.49 9.94
N ASN A 243 -7.08 19.00 11.11
CA ASN A 243 -6.89 18.35 12.40
C ASN A 243 -8.22 18.31 13.16
N SER A 244 -8.85 17.14 13.23
CA SER A 244 -10.11 16.95 13.94
C SER A 244 -9.93 16.52 15.40
N HIS A 245 -8.71 16.13 15.79
CA HIS A 245 -8.41 15.72 17.16
C HIS A 245 -8.17 16.93 18.05
N LYS A 246 -9.12 17.21 18.93
CA LYS A 246 -9.08 18.36 19.85
C LYS A 246 -7.86 18.35 20.75
N GLU A 247 -7.36 19.53 21.07
CA GLU A 247 -6.22 19.77 21.98
C GLU A 247 -4.92 19.10 21.51
N THR A 248 -4.78 18.92 20.19
CA THR A 248 -3.58 18.40 19.56
C THR A 248 -3.04 19.34 18.50
N SER A 249 -1.74 19.25 18.28
CA SER A 249 -1.04 20.08 17.31
C SER A 249 -0.41 19.23 16.23
N MET A 250 -0.36 19.78 15.03
CA MET A 250 0.41 19.22 13.92
C MET A 250 1.36 20.31 13.38
N GLY A 251 2.49 19.90 12.82
CA GLY A 251 3.51 20.84 12.35
C GLY A 251 4.03 20.51 10.97
N ILE A 252 4.24 21.54 10.15
CA ILE A 252 4.96 21.43 8.88
C ILE A 252 6.46 21.40 9.22
N CYS A 253 7.16 20.39 8.71
CA CYS A 253 8.58 20.22 8.98
C CYS A 253 9.41 21.14 8.08
N SER A 254 10.42 21.82 8.65
CA SER A 254 11.46 22.47 7.85
C SER A 254 12.39 21.39 7.29
N ILE A 255 12.51 21.31 5.97
CA ILE A 255 13.32 20.28 5.28
C ILE A 255 14.68 20.87 4.82
N ARG A 256 14.79 22.21 4.71
CA ARG A 256 16.02 22.88 4.34
C ARG A 256 16.87 23.10 5.59
N GLY A 257 17.84 22.22 5.83
CA GLY A 257 18.82 22.45 6.91
C GLY A 257 19.55 21.24 7.49
N ASP A 258 19.26 20.03 7.04
CA ASP A 258 20.03 18.84 7.45
C ASP A 258 20.91 18.37 6.27
N GLU A 259 21.90 19.18 5.88
CA GLU A 259 23.09 18.76 5.14
C GLU A 259 24.26 18.53 6.10
#